data_dc2199d832215bb30f1f01f16da1bc5c
#
_entry.id   dc2199d832215bb30f1f01f16da1bc5c
#
_cell.length_a   1.000
_cell.length_b   1.000
_cell.length_c   1.000
_cell.angle_alpha   90.00
_cell.angle_beta   90.00
_cell.angle_gamma   90.00
#
_symmetry.space_group_name_H-M   'P 1'
#
loop_
_entity.id
_entity.type
_entity.pdbx_description
1 polymer ?
#
loop_
_entity_poly.entity_id
_entity_poly.type
_entity_poly.pdbx_seq_one_letter_code
_entity_poly.pdbx_strand_id
1 'polypeptide(L)'
;MDIRPARAGDFDVMWGMFKHAIATQDALPFAGTFEVETFRAHWFQAQTPYVAVLEDRVVGMYKMGPNFPDLGAHVASATYVVDAATQGRGVGRALVEHSLERARAEGFLAMQFNYVVSTNGPAVALYRKLGFAVVGTLPEAFRHRESGLVDVFVMHRFL
;
A
#
# COMPACT_ATOMS: atom_id res chain seq x y z
N MET A 1 -13.52 -12.82 -4.49
CA MET A 1 -12.46 -11.83 -4.81
C MET A 1 -11.23 -12.63 -5.21
N ASP A 2 -10.68 -12.36 -6.37
CA ASP A 2 -9.47 -12.98 -6.86
C ASP A 2 -8.31 -11.97 -6.78
N ILE A 3 -7.12 -12.43 -6.35
CA ILE A 3 -5.91 -11.60 -6.32
C ILE A 3 -4.86 -12.27 -7.19
N ARG A 4 -4.42 -11.55 -8.20
CA ARG A 4 -3.50 -12.05 -9.22
C ARG A 4 -2.42 -11.03 -9.57
N PRO A 5 -1.30 -11.45 -10.18
CA PRO A 5 -0.35 -10.50 -10.78
C PRO A 5 -1.04 -9.56 -11.78
N ALA A 6 -0.63 -8.31 -11.78
CA ALA A 6 -1.13 -7.34 -12.75
C ALA A 6 -0.69 -7.69 -14.17
N ARG A 7 -1.54 -7.40 -15.13
CA ARG A 7 -1.30 -7.58 -16.57
C ARG A 7 -1.22 -6.22 -17.25
N ALA A 8 -0.69 -6.19 -18.45
CA ALA A 8 -0.58 -4.95 -19.24
C ALA A 8 -1.93 -4.21 -19.37
N GLY A 9 -3.03 -4.94 -19.54
CA GLY A 9 -4.38 -4.36 -19.62
C GLY A 9 -4.93 -3.76 -18.34
N ASP A 10 -4.28 -3.99 -17.19
CA ASP A 10 -4.71 -3.41 -15.91
C ASP A 10 -4.12 -2.01 -15.68
N PHE A 11 -3.13 -1.61 -16.46
CA PHE A 11 -2.34 -0.39 -16.21
C PHE A 11 -3.19 0.86 -16.09
N ASP A 12 -4.11 1.09 -17.01
CA ASP A 12 -4.91 2.33 -17.03
C ASP A 12 -5.83 2.43 -15.82
N VAL A 13 -6.45 1.33 -15.40
CA VAL A 13 -7.30 1.32 -14.21
C VAL A 13 -6.48 1.47 -12.93
N MET A 14 -5.29 0.88 -12.87
CA MET A 14 -4.35 1.05 -11.75
C MET A 14 -3.90 2.50 -11.63
N TRP A 15 -3.53 3.12 -12.75
CA TRP A 15 -3.16 4.54 -12.78
C TRP A 15 -4.32 5.44 -12.35
N GLY A 16 -5.53 5.16 -12.81
CA GLY A 16 -6.74 5.87 -12.40
C GLY A 16 -7.00 5.80 -10.90
N MET A 17 -6.90 4.61 -10.29
CA MET A 17 -7.03 4.42 -8.84
C MET A 17 -5.95 5.16 -8.06
N PHE A 18 -4.71 5.11 -8.53
CA PHE A 18 -3.60 5.82 -7.88
C PHE A 18 -3.78 7.33 -7.91
N LYS A 19 -4.14 7.91 -9.08
CA LYS A 19 -4.45 9.34 -9.20
C LYS A 19 -5.57 9.76 -8.24
N HIS A 20 -6.62 8.96 -8.14
CA HIS A 20 -7.71 9.24 -7.22
C HIS A 20 -7.24 9.23 -5.78
N ALA A 21 -6.44 8.22 -5.40
CA ALA A 21 -5.92 8.08 -4.04
C ALA A 21 -5.01 9.25 -3.63
N ILE A 22 -4.12 9.73 -4.51
CA ILE A 22 -3.26 10.88 -4.18
C ILE A 22 -4.01 12.21 -4.18
N ALA A 23 -5.09 12.32 -4.94
CA ALA A 23 -5.92 13.53 -4.98
C ALA A 23 -6.66 13.79 -3.65
N THR A 24 -6.90 12.78 -2.84
CA THR A 24 -7.55 12.92 -1.53
C THR A 24 -6.66 13.62 -0.50
N GLN A 25 -5.33 13.56 -0.64
CA GLN A 25 -4.36 14.16 0.26
C GLN A 25 -4.55 13.77 1.75
N ASP A 26 -4.89 12.51 1.98
CA ASP A 26 -5.19 11.98 3.32
C ASP A 26 -4.43 10.69 3.68
N ALA A 27 -3.74 10.06 2.75
CA ALA A 27 -3.08 8.76 2.98
C ALA A 27 -1.72 8.58 2.30
N LEU A 28 -1.54 8.95 1.03
CA LEU A 28 -0.30 8.74 0.29
C LEU A 28 0.52 10.02 0.18
N PRO A 29 1.85 9.98 0.37
CA PRO A 29 2.71 11.16 0.43
C PRO A 29 3.09 11.73 -0.95
N PHE A 30 2.21 11.63 -1.94
CA PHE A 30 2.46 12.09 -3.30
C PHE A 30 1.49 13.20 -3.69
N ALA A 31 1.99 14.18 -4.46
CA ALA A 31 1.18 15.28 -4.95
C ALA A 31 0.46 14.93 -6.26
N GLY A 32 -0.59 15.69 -6.58
CA GLY A 32 -1.35 15.54 -7.84
C GLY A 32 -0.55 15.79 -9.12
N THR A 33 0.68 16.32 -8.98
CA THR A 33 1.66 16.47 -10.06
C THR A 33 2.41 15.19 -10.42
N PHE A 34 2.12 14.07 -9.74
CA PHE A 34 2.74 12.77 -10.01
C PHE A 34 2.39 12.32 -11.43
N GLU A 35 3.41 12.02 -12.24
CA GLU A 35 3.24 11.71 -13.65
C GLU A 35 3.10 10.21 -13.92
N VAL A 36 2.46 9.85 -15.03
CA VAL A 36 2.20 8.46 -15.42
C VAL A 36 3.48 7.64 -15.58
N GLU A 37 4.56 8.22 -16.12
CA GLU A 37 5.82 7.49 -16.28
C GLU A 37 6.52 7.25 -14.92
N THR A 38 6.37 8.17 -13.98
CA THR A 38 6.84 7.96 -12.60
C THR A 38 6.03 6.85 -11.93
N PHE A 39 4.72 6.80 -12.14
CA PHE A 39 3.88 5.70 -11.69
C PHE A 39 4.32 4.36 -12.30
N ARG A 40 4.55 4.32 -13.61
CA ARG A 40 5.02 3.13 -14.31
C ARG A 40 6.33 2.60 -13.70
N ALA A 41 7.30 3.48 -13.53
CA ALA A 41 8.58 3.12 -12.91
C ALA A 41 8.40 2.63 -11.47
N HIS A 42 7.62 3.36 -10.68
CA HIS A 42 7.42 3.07 -9.25
C HIS A 42 6.69 1.76 -8.99
N TRP A 43 5.73 1.38 -9.84
CA TRP A 43 4.89 0.20 -9.66
C TRP A 43 5.37 -1.04 -10.42
N PHE A 44 6.02 -0.90 -11.57
CA PHE A 44 6.30 -2.02 -12.47
C PHE A 44 7.77 -2.30 -12.72
N GLN A 45 8.68 -1.36 -12.42
CA GLN A 45 10.07 -1.49 -12.84
C GLN A 45 10.87 -2.50 -12.01
N ALA A 46 10.65 -2.57 -10.71
CA ALA A 46 11.41 -3.44 -9.81
C ALA A 46 10.64 -4.68 -9.35
N GLN A 47 9.34 -4.72 -9.53
CA GLN A 47 8.44 -5.75 -8.97
C GLN A 47 7.20 -5.92 -9.83
N THR A 48 6.58 -7.09 -9.74
CA THR A 48 5.26 -7.32 -10.30
C THR A 48 4.20 -6.94 -9.26
N PRO A 49 3.38 -5.93 -9.51
CA PRO A 49 2.28 -5.61 -8.61
C PRO A 49 1.16 -6.64 -8.74
N TYR A 50 0.32 -6.70 -7.73
CA TYR A 50 -0.88 -7.52 -7.70
C TYR A 50 -2.13 -6.68 -7.75
N VAL A 51 -3.19 -7.20 -8.34
CA VAL A 51 -4.51 -6.58 -8.40
C VAL A 51 -5.55 -7.48 -7.77
N ALA A 52 -6.50 -6.87 -7.04
CA ALA A 52 -7.71 -7.54 -6.58
C ALA A 52 -8.82 -7.33 -7.61
N VAL A 53 -9.46 -8.42 -8.00
CA VAL A 53 -10.56 -8.43 -8.97
C VAL A 53 -11.85 -8.87 -8.28
N LEU A 54 -12.89 -8.09 -8.44
CA LEU A 54 -14.24 -8.36 -7.92
C LEU A 54 -15.25 -8.08 -9.04
N GLU A 55 -16.09 -9.07 -9.36
CA GLU A 55 -17.08 -8.93 -10.44
C GLU A 55 -16.45 -8.46 -11.77
N ASP A 56 -15.35 -9.12 -12.17
CA ASP A 56 -14.54 -8.82 -13.36
C ASP A 56 -13.91 -7.41 -13.43
N ARG A 57 -13.92 -6.68 -12.33
CA ARG A 57 -13.31 -5.34 -12.23
C ARG A 57 -12.13 -5.33 -11.27
N VAL A 58 -11.07 -4.65 -11.66
CA VAL A 58 -9.96 -4.35 -10.75
C VAL A 58 -10.43 -3.31 -9.73
N VAL A 59 -10.36 -3.66 -8.45
CA VAL A 59 -10.90 -2.85 -7.33
C VAL A 59 -9.84 -2.52 -6.27
N GLY A 60 -8.64 -3.00 -6.46
CA GLY A 60 -7.51 -2.69 -5.57
C GLY A 60 -6.21 -3.22 -6.14
N MET A 61 -5.12 -2.76 -5.59
CA MET A 61 -3.78 -3.16 -6.01
C MET A 61 -2.79 -3.05 -4.86
N TYR A 62 -1.71 -3.82 -4.93
CA TYR A 62 -0.55 -3.63 -4.08
C TYR A 62 0.74 -3.96 -4.82
N LYS A 63 1.83 -3.41 -4.34
CA LYS A 63 3.19 -3.85 -4.65
C LYS A 63 3.93 -4.16 -3.36
N MET A 64 4.88 -5.06 -3.43
CA MET A 64 5.67 -5.51 -2.29
C MET A 64 7.10 -5.82 -2.75
N GLY A 65 8.06 -5.56 -1.89
CA GLY A 65 9.45 -5.95 -2.09
C GLY A 65 10.32 -5.57 -0.90
N PRO A 66 11.65 -5.76 -1.00
CA PRO A 66 12.55 -5.39 0.08
C PRO A 66 12.40 -3.92 0.46
N ASN A 67 12.33 -3.64 1.77
CA ASN A 67 12.28 -2.28 2.27
C ASN A 67 13.61 -1.54 2.04
N PHE A 68 14.72 -2.24 2.28
CA PHE A 68 16.07 -1.80 1.97
C PHE A 68 16.83 -2.90 1.22
N PRO A 69 17.84 -2.54 0.40
CA PRO A 69 18.67 -3.53 -0.28
C PRO A 69 19.65 -4.20 0.69
N ASP A 70 20.35 -5.19 0.18
CA ASP A 70 21.50 -5.84 0.81
C ASP A 70 21.18 -6.39 2.22
N LEU A 71 21.79 -5.87 3.25
CA LEU A 71 21.67 -6.36 4.63
C LEU A 71 20.27 -6.11 5.25
N GLY A 72 19.47 -5.26 4.64
CA GLY A 72 18.07 -5.00 5.04
C GLY A 72 17.03 -5.75 4.20
N ALA A 73 17.44 -6.53 3.20
CA ALA A 73 16.56 -7.12 2.20
C ALA A 73 15.63 -8.23 2.72
N HIS A 74 15.84 -8.70 3.95
CA HIS A 74 14.98 -9.67 4.61
C HIS A 74 13.68 -9.09 5.18
N VAL A 75 13.55 -7.77 5.20
CA VAL A 75 12.34 -7.06 5.61
C VAL A 75 11.61 -6.55 4.37
N ALA A 76 10.36 -6.97 4.19
CA ALA A 76 9.51 -6.49 3.12
C ALA A 76 8.85 -5.16 3.47
N SER A 77 8.48 -4.40 2.47
CA SER A 77 7.51 -3.31 2.57
C SER A 77 6.47 -3.43 1.46
N ALA A 78 5.29 -2.87 1.67
CA ALA A 78 4.22 -2.90 0.69
C ALA A 78 3.44 -1.58 0.66
N THR A 79 2.87 -1.28 -0.50
CA THR A 79 1.96 -0.15 -0.70
C THR A 79 0.65 -0.68 -1.28
N TYR A 80 -0.47 -0.24 -0.71
CA TYR A 80 -1.81 -0.68 -1.12
C TYR A 80 -2.63 0.51 -1.59
N VAL A 81 -3.43 0.29 -2.61
CA VAL A 81 -4.45 1.23 -3.07
C VAL A 81 -5.75 0.46 -3.30
N VAL A 82 -6.86 0.98 -2.79
CA VAL A 82 -8.20 0.39 -2.93
C VAL A 82 -9.09 1.40 -3.61
N ASP A 83 -9.90 0.94 -4.54
CA ASP A 83 -10.93 1.76 -5.18
C ASP A 83 -11.90 2.28 -4.11
N ALA A 84 -12.05 3.59 -4.05
CA ALA A 84 -12.91 4.26 -3.08
C ALA A 84 -14.38 3.76 -3.14
N ALA A 85 -14.85 3.37 -4.32
CA ALA A 85 -16.20 2.82 -4.51
C ALA A 85 -16.42 1.44 -3.86
N THR A 86 -15.33 0.77 -3.45
CA THR A 86 -15.38 -0.57 -2.85
C THR A 86 -14.97 -0.59 -1.38
N GLN A 87 -14.86 0.57 -0.74
CA GLN A 87 -14.58 0.66 0.69
C GLN A 87 -15.62 -0.13 1.52
N GLY A 88 -15.15 -0.78 2.58
CA GLY A 88 -15.99 -1.61 3.44
C GLY A 88 -16.28 -3.02 2.90
N ARG A 89 -15.87 -3.35 1.68
CA ARG A 89 -16.07 -4.69 1.05
C ARG A 89 -14.93 -5.68 1.34
N GLY A 90 -14.00 -5.35 2.23
CA GLY A 90 -12.90 -6.23 2.64
C GLY A 90 -11.72 -6.29 1.67
N VAL A 91 -11.70 -5.45 0.62
CA VAL A 91 -10.63 -5.43 -0.40
C VAL A 91 -9.26 -5.16 0.22
N GLY A 92 -9.15 -4.13 1.05
CA GLY A 92 -7.90 -3.78 1.71
C GLY A 92 -7.36 -4.91 2.59
N ARG A 93 -8.24 -5.56 3.37
CA ARG A 93 -7.87 -6.71 4.19
C ARG A 93 -7.34 -7.86 3.34
N ALA A 94 -8.04 -8.22 2.28
CA ALA A 94 -7.63 -9.30 1.38
C ALA A 94 -6.26 -9.04 0.74
N LEU A 95 -6.01 -7.79 0.30
CA LEU A 95 -4.71 -7.39 -0.26
C LEU A 95 -3.58 -7.54 0.77
N VAL A 96 -3.78 -7.09 2.01
CA VAL A 96 -2.76 -7.20 3.05
C VAL A 96 -2.50 -8.66 3.41
N GLU A 97 -3.55 -9.46 3.63
CA GLU A 97 -3.41 -10.89 3.93
C GLU A 97 -2.66 -11.63 2.82
N HIS A 98 -3.02 -11.39 1.55
CA HIS A 98 -2.33 -11.98 0.39
C HIS A 98 -0.85 -11.54 0.34
N SER A 99 -0.55 -10.28 0.60
CA SER A 99 0.85 -9.80 0.62
C SER A 99 1.68 -10.46 1.73
N LEU A 100 1.09 -10.72 2.89
CA LEU A 100 1.75 -11.44 3.99
C LEU A 100 2.06 -12.89 3.61
N GLU A 101 1.14 -13.57 2.94
CA GLU A 101 1.36 -14.93 2.42
C GLU A 101 2.47 -14.93 1.37
N ARG A 102 2.44 -13.99 0.44
CA ARG A 102 3.48 -13.83 -0.59
C ARG A 102 4.84 -13.52 0.03
N ALA A 103 4.89 -12.62 1.01
CA ALA A 103 6.14 -12.28 1.69
C ALA A 103 6.77 -13.50 2.39
N ARG A 104 5.97 -14.32 3.06
CA ARG A 104 6.45 -15.59 3.65
C ARG A 104 6.97 -16.54 2.57
N ALA A 105 6.22 -16.72 1.49
CA ALA A 105 6.60 -17.61 0.39
C ALA A 105 7.89 -17.17 -0.30
N GLU A 106 8.17 -15.87 -0.33
CA GLU A 106 9.41 -15.29 -0.90
C GLU A 106 10.57 -15.26 0.09
N GLY A 107 10.36 -15.70 1.34
CA GLY A 107 11.42 -15.85 2.36
C GLY A 107 11.69 -14.59 3.17
N PHE A 108 10.84 -13.56 3.11
CA PHE A 108 10.96 -12.42 4.01
C PHE A 108 10.69 -12.83 5.46
N LEU A 109 11.38 -12.19 6.41
CA LEU A 109 11.27 -12.49 7.84
C LEU A 109 10.35 -11.51 8.59
N ALA A 110 10.13 -10.34 8.01
CA ALA A 110 9.28 -9.30 8.57
C ALA A 110 8.67 -8.43 7.47
N MET A 111 7.63 -7.69 7.81
CA MET A 111 7.07 -6.63 6.97
C MET A 111 6.99 -5.33 7.75
N GLN A 112 7.43 -4.24 7.13
CA GLN A 112 7.45 -2.90 7.70
C GLN A 112 6.76 -1.92 6.76
N PHE A 113 5.88 -1.10 7.32
CA PHE A 113 5.29 0.05 6.64
C PHE A 113 5.97 1.32 7.14
N ASN A 114 6.56 2.08 6.24
CA ASN A 114 7.36 3.25 6.60
C ASN A 114 6.52 4.53 6.78
N TYR A 115 5.29 4.52 6.26
CA TYR A 115 4.53 5.75 6.09
C TYR A 115 3.03 5.51 6.21
N VAL A 116 2.58 5.29 7.45
CA VAL A 116 1.15 5.13 7.76
C VAL A 116 0.65 6.43 8.38
N VAL A 117 -0.12 7.20 7.63
CA VAL A 117 -0.66 8.47 8.12
C VAL A 117 -1.54 8.22 9.34
N SER A 118 -1.25 8.86 10.46
CA SER A 118 -1.88 8.58 11.76
C SER A 118 -3.39 8.81 11.77
N THR A 119 -3.87 9.73 10.94
CA THR A 119 -5.29 10.04 10.78
C THR A 119 -6.05 9.04 9.91
N ASN A 120 -5.35 8.14 9.22
CA ASN A 120 -5.97 7.05 8.48
C ASN A 120 -6.38 5.92 9.44
N GLY A 121 -7.40 6.17 10.24
CA GLY A 121 -7.90 5.25 11.28
C GLY A 121 -8.22 3.85 10.76
N PRO A 122 -8.96 3.68 9.64
CA PRO A 122 -9.26 2.37 9.08
C PRO A 122 -8.01 1.55 8.74
N ALA A 123 -6.99 2.15 8.14
CA ALA A 123 -5.73 1.46 7.82
C ALA A 123 -4.98 1.06 9.10
N VAL A 124 -4.82 1.97 10.06
CA VAL A 124 -4.16 1.68 11.34
C VAL A 124 -4.86 0.54 12.08
N ALA A 125 -6.20 0.57 12.14
CA ALA A 125 -6.99 -0.48 12.78
C ALA A 125 -6.83 -1.83 12.07
N LEU A 126 -6.85 -1.84 10.74
CA LEU A 126 -6.65 -3.05 9.93
C LEU A 126 -5.27 -3.66 10.20
N TYR A 127 -4.22 -2.86 10.13
CA TYR A 127 -2.85 -3.34 10.33
C TYR A 127 -2.65 -3.90 11.74
N ARG A 128 -3.20 -3.24 12.76
CA ARG A 128 -3.16 -3.77 14.14
C ARG A 128 -3.87 -5.11 14.27
N LYS A 129 -5.05 -5.27 13.66
CA LYS A 129 -5.78 -6.55 13.62
C LYS A 129 -4.99 -7.66 12.94
N LEU A 130 -4.14 -7.30 11.97
CA LEU A 130 -3.27 -8.22 11.25
C LEU A 130 -1.89 -8.38 11.91
N GLY A 131 -1.73 -7.94 13.15
CA GLY A 131 -0.54 -8.20 13.98
C GLY A 131 0.60 -7.19 13.80
N PHE A 132 0.39 -6.06 13.12
CA PHE A 132 1.37 -4.99 13.07
C PHE A 132 1.33 -4.15 14.35
N ALA A 133 2.51 -3.78 14.84
CA ALA A 133 2.67 -2.83 15.93
C ALA A 133 3.24 -1.49 15.41
N VAL A 134 2.84 -0.40 16.04
CA VAL A 134 3.50 0.90 15.84
C VAL A 134 4.84 0.85 16.56
N VAL A 135 5.94 0.90 15.82
CA VAL A 135 7.30 0.87 16.36
C VAL A 135 7.97 2.23 16.39
N GLY A 136 7.38 3.21 15.76
CA GLY A 136 7.85 4.59 15.77
C GLY A 136 6.80 5.56 15.23
N THR A 137 6.95 6.83 15.62
CA THR A 137 6.12 7.92 15.15
C THR A 137 7.01 9.02 14.60
N LEU A 138 6.74 9.45 13.37
CA LEU A 138 7.38 10.59 12.72
C LEU A 138 6.49 11.81 12.97
N PRO A 139 6.91 12.79 13.80
CA PRO A 139 6.05 13.92 14.12
C PRO A 139 5.86 14.82 12.90
N GLU A 140 4.63 15.27 12.70
CA GLU A 140 4.25 16.25 11.68
C GLU A 140 4.77 15.94 10.25
N ALA A 141 4.85 14.66 9.90
CA ALA A 141 5.52 14.21 8.67
C ALA A 141 4.61 14.19 7.42
N PHE A 142 3.32 14.42 7.57
CA PHE A 142 2.37 14.44 6.46
C PHE A 142 1.49 15.70 6.51
N ARG A 143 1.35 16.36 5.34
CA ARG A 143 0.46 17.51 5.20
C ARG A 143 -0.92 17.04 4.75
N HIS A 144 -1.79 16.83 5.75
CA HIS A 144 -3.17 16.43 5.50
C HIS A 144 -4.00 17.60 4.96
N ARG A 145 -4.89 17.31 4.01
CA ARG A 145 -5.72 18.34 3.36
C ARG A 145 -6.55 19.19 4.34
N GLU A 146 -7.10 18.57 5.38
CA GLU A 146 -7.99 19.22 6.33
C GLU A 146 -7.31 19.49 7.68
N SER A 147 -6.50 18.57 8.16
CA SER A 147 -5.94 18.59 9.52
C SER A 147 -4.58 19.27 9.64
N GLY A 148 -4.00 19.74 8.53
CA GLY A 148 -2.65 20.33 8.52
C GLY A 148 -1.57 19.26 8.67
N LEU A 149 -0.51 19.59 9.40
CA LEU A 149 0.59 18.64 9.65
C LEU A 149 0.16 17.60 10.67
N VAL A 150 0.25 16.33 10.29
CA VAL A 150 -0.09 15.18 11.14
C VAL A 150 1.06 14.19 11.22
N ASP A 151 1.05 13.36 12.27
CA ASP A 151 2.07 12.35 12.49
C ASP A 151 1.92 11.19 11.50
N VAL A 152 3.03 10.50 11.29
CA VAL A 152 3.12 9.29 10.48
C VAL A 152 3.67 8.16 11.34
N PHE A 153 3.03 6.99 11.29
CA PHE A 153 3.51 5.80 11.99
C PHE A 153 4.43 4.96 11.11
N VAL A 154 5.46 4.40 11.75
CA VAL A 154 6.18 3.24 11.24
C VAL A 154 5.60 2.01 11.92
N MET A 155 5.10 1.06 11.14
CA MET A 155 4.47 -0.16 11.66
C MET A 155 5.25 -1.39 11.19
N HIS A 156 5.31 -2.41 12.04
CA HIS A 156 6.14 -3.59 11.83
C HIS A 156 5.45 -4.84 12.33
N ARG A 157 5.71 -5.96 11.64
CA ARG A 157 5.28 -7.29 12.01
C ARG A 157 6.33 -8.33 11.61
N PHE A 158 6.66 -9.28 12.48
CA PHE A 158 7.34 -10.53 12.07
C PHE A 158 6.40 -11.44 11.27
N LEU A 159 6.94 -12.18 10.32
CA LEU A 159 6.19 -13.08 9.44
C LEU A 159 6.19 -14.53 9.92
#